data_3808c52fda0c2a2703fa8166c5c0bc87
#
_entry.id   3808c52fda0c2a2703fa8166c5c0bc87
#
_cell.length_a   1.000
_cell.length_b   1.000
_cell.length_c   1.000
_cell.angle_alpha   90.00
_cell.angle_beta   90.00
_cell.angle_gamma   90.00
#
_symmetry.space_group_name_H-M   'P 1'
#
loop_
_entity.id
_entity.type
_entity.pdbx_description
1 polymer ?
#
loop_
_entity_poly.entity_id
_entity_poly.type
_entity_poly.pdbx_seq_one_letter_code
_entity_poly.pdbx_strand_id
1 'polypeptide(L)'
;MTKPAAGAFLVPGAKANKAENRFIFRLPGEKQDRSMPLLKHIKASYRRRLSEVSRRLKDENLSEDAQALARLEAESIQFEIIEDCCPGLTDVVSSDQLEAIITAWGEASGTSVGESSAS
;
A
#
# COMPACT_ATOMS: atom_id res chain seq x y z
N MET A 1 -13.57 -11.54 27.11
CA MET A 1 -13.15 -10.21 26.64
C MET A 1 -12.82 -9.33 27.84
N THR A 2 -11.63 -8.79 27.89
CA THR A 2 -11.20 -7.94 28.99
C THR A 2 -11.77 -6.54 28.82
N LYS A 3 -12.38 -5.99 29.87
CA LYS A 3 -12.84 -4.62 29.80
C LYS A 3 -11.68 -3.66 29.91
N PRO A 4 -11.67 -2.57 29.12
CA PRO A 4 -10.63 -1.55 29.27
C PRO A 4 -10.74 -0.87 30.64
N ALA A 5 -9.64 -0.26 31.07
CA ALA A 5 -9.66 0.56 32.29
C ALA A 5 -10.65 1.71 32.14
N ALA A 6 -11.24 2.17 33.24
CA ALA A 6 -12.15 3.30 33.23
C ALA A 6 -11.44 4.52 32.61
N GLY A 7 -12.08 5.16 31.64
CA GLY A 7 -11.53 6.32 30.94
C GLY A 7 -10.61 5.99 29.77
N ALA A 8 -10.35 4.72 29.50
CA ALA A 8 -9.54 4.34 28.35
C ALA A 8 -10.34 4.53 27.05
N PHE A 9 -9.68 5.10 26.04
CA PHE A 9 -10.26 5.21 24.72
C PHE A 9 -10.24 3.84 24.04
N LEU A 10 -11.39 3.42 23.52
CA LEU A 10 -11.50 2.17 22.76
C LEU A 10 -11.22 2.42 21.28
N VAL A 11 -10.13 1.84 20.79
CA VAL A 11 -9.78 1.95 19.38
C VAL A 11 -10.78 1.12 18.57
N PRO A 12 -11.43 1.71 17.55
CA PRO A 12 -12.35 0.94 16.71
C PRO A 12 -11.60 -0.12 15.89
N GLY A 13 -12.34 -1.12 15.43
CA GLY A 13 -11.79 -2.16 14.57
C GLY A 13 -11.22 -1.56 13.27
N ALA A 14 -10.19 -2.20 12.72
CA ALA A 14 -9.54 -1.72 11.51
C ALA A 14 -10.51 -1.72 10.32
N LYS A 15 -10.63 -0.58 9.66
CA LYS A 15 -11.48 -0.43 8.47
C LYS A 15 -10.96 -1.25 7.28
N ALA A 16 -9.67 -1.61 7.31
CA ALA A 16 -9.05 -2.43 6.28
C ALA A 16 -9.74 -3.78 6.08
N ASN A 17 -10.40 -4.29 7.12
CA ASN A 17 -11.08 -5.59 7.06
C ASN A 17 -12.47 -5.54 6.42
N LYS A 18 -13.00 -4.36 6.15
CA LYS A 18 -14.28 -4.23 5.48
C LYS A 18 -14.13 -4.46 3.98
N ALA A 19 -15.04 -5.24 3.39
CA ALA A 19 -14.97 -5.57 1.96
C ALA A 19 -14.88 -4.33 1.07
N GLU A 20 -15.59 -3.27 1.39
CA GLU A 20 -15.61 -2.02 0.63
C GLU A 20 -14.27 -1.28 0.65
N ASN A 21 -13.40 -1.60 1.60
CA ASN A 21 -12.09 -0.98 1.76
C ASN A 21 -10.95 -1.89 1.27
N ARG A 22 -11.27 -2.90 0.47
CA ARG A 22 -10.30 -3.83 -0.06
C ARG A 22 -10.22 -3.74 -1.58
N PHE A 23 -8.99 -3.86 -2.09
CA PHE A 23 -8.74 -4.07 -3.51
C PHE A 23 -8.77 -5.57 -3.77
N ILE A 24 -9.70 -6.01 -4.60
CA ILE A 24 -9.89 -7.42 -4.91
C ILE A 24 -9.35 -7.68 -6.30
N PHE A 25 -8.53 -8.72 -6.45
CA PHE A 25 -7.94 -9.08 -7.73
C PHE A 25 -7.81 -10.60 -7.83
N ARG A 26 -7.58 -11.08 -9.04
CA ARG A 26 -7.42 -12.50 -9.31
C ARG A 26 -6.33 -12.70 -10.34
N LEU A 27 -5.46 -13.69 -10.12
CA LEU A 27 -4.42 -14.04 -11.06
C LEU A 27 -4.98 -14.98 -12.14
N PRO A 28 -4.38 -14.98 -13.36
CA PRO A 28 -4.79 -15.91 -14.41
C PRO A 28 -4.72 -17.36 -13.92
N GLY A 29 -5.77 -18.12 -14.18
CA GLY A 29 -5.84 -19.53 -13.79
C GLY A 29 -6.25 -19.79 -12.36
N GLU A 30 -6.35 -18.78 -11.52
CA GLU A 30 -6.82 -18.96 -10.15
C GLU A 30 -8.34 -18.98 -10.09
N LYS A 31 -8.88 -19.75 -9.16
CA LYS A 31 -10.33 -19.85 -8.93
C LYS A 31 -10.81 -18.94 -7.82
N GLN A 32 -9.90 -18.44 -6.99
CA GLN A 32 -10.22 -17.61 -5.84
C GLN A 32 -9.65 -16.22 -6.00
N ASP A 33 -10.36 -15.25 -5.45
CA ASP A 33 -9.91 -13.88 -5.42
C ASP A 33 -8.86 -13.69 -4.33
N ARG A 34 -7.92 -12.78 -4.60
CA ARG A 34 -6.99 -12.27 -3.61
C ARG A 34 -7.44 -10.86 -3.24
N SER A 35 -7.02 -10.38 -2.09
CA SER A 35 -7.34 -9.02 -1.71
C SER A 35 -6.25 -8.41 -0.84
N MET A 36 -6.19 -7.09 -0.86
CA MET A 36 -5.34 -6.32 0.04
C MET A 36 -6.03 -5.00 0.36
N PRO A 37 -5.66 -4.34 1.47
CA PRO A 37 -6.30 -3.08 1.82
C PRO A 37 -6.06 -2.01 0.75
N LEU A 38 -7.02 -1.13 0.57
CA LEU A 38 -6.79 0.10 -0.19
C LEU A 38 -5.69 0.93 0.49
N LEU A 39 -5.02 1.77 -0.26
CA LEU A 39 -3.89 2.56 0.27
C LEU A 39 -4.25 3.41 1.49
N LYS A 40 -5.51 3.81 1.60
CA LYS A 40 -5.99 4.58 2.76
C LYS A 40 -5.98 3.77 4.05
N HIS A 41 -5.96 2.45 3.96
CA HIS A 41 -6.16 1.56 5.08
C HIS A 41 -4.99 0.60 5.32
N ILE A 42 -3.85 0.85 4.70
CA ILE A 42 -2.63 0.09 4.97
C ILE A 42 -2.12 0.39 6.38
N LYS A 43 -1.22 -0.43 6.88
CA LYS A 43 -0.62 -0.21 8.21
C LYS A 43 -0.01 1.19 8.29
N ALA A 44 -0.17 1.82 9.45
CA ALA A 44 0.31 3.18 9.68
C ALA A 44 1.82 3.32 9.42
N SER A 45 2.61 2.30 9.73
CA SER A 45 4.06 2.32 9.48
C SER A 45 4.38 2.46 7.99
N TYR A 46 3.67 1.73 7.13
CA TYR A 46 3.85 1.83 5.68
C TYR A 46 3.40 3.19 5.17
N ARG A 47 2.26 3.65 5.65
CA ARG A 47 1.71 4.94 5.25
C ARG A 47 2.67 6.08 5.58
N ARG A 48 3.27 6.02 6.77
CA ARG A 48 4.27 7.02 7.19
C ARG A 48 5.49 6.98 6.27
N ARG A 49 5.98 5.80 5.95
CA ARG A 49 7.15 5.64 5.06
C ARG A 49 6.87 6.18 3.66
N LEU A 50 5.71 5.86 3.10
CA LEU A 50 5.31 6.36 1.78
C LEU A 50 5.16 7.88 1.78
N SER A 51 4.55 8.43 2.82
CA SER A 51 4.39 9.89 2.95
C SER A 51 5.73 10.60 3.02
N GLU A 52 6.69 10.03 3.73
CA GLU A 52 8.03 10.60 3.83
C GLU A 52 8.74 10.62 2.48
N VAL A 53 8.66 9.52 1.73
CA VAL A 53 9.23 9.44 0.38
C VAL A 53 8.57 10.45 -0.55
N SER A 54 7.24 10.53 -0.52
CA SER A 54 6.49 11.49 -1.34
C SER A 54 6.88 12.92 -1.02
N ARG A 55 7.08 13.24 0.25
CA ARG A 55 7.53 14.56 0.68
C ARG A 55 8.90 14.89 0.10
N ARG A 56 9.82 13.94 0.12
CA ARG A 56 11.16 14.14 -0.48
C ARG A 56 11.07 14.35 -1.99
N LEU A 57 10.19 13.61 -2.67
CA LEU A 57 10.01 13.75 -4.13
C LEU A 57 9.41 15.10 -4.54
N LYS A 58 8.74 15.79 -3.63
CA LYS A 58 8.20 17.12 -3.89
C LYS A 58 9.21 18.25 -3.71
N ASP A 59 10.40 17.94 -3.20
CA ASP A 59 11.46 18.94 -3.01
C ASP A 59 12.02 19.34 -4.37
N GLU A 60 11.83 20.59 -4.75
CA GLU A 60 12.29 21.13 -6.03
C GLU A 60 13.81 21.16 -6.16
N ASN A 61 14.50 21.15 -5.03
CA ASN A 61 15.97 21.18 -5.00
C ASN A 61 16.61 19.81 -5.00
N LEU A 62 15.80 18.75 -5.07
CA LEU A 62 16.30 17.40 -5.03
C LEU A 62 17.05 17.07 -6.33
N SER A 63 18.28 16.54 -6.22
CA SER A 63 19.05 16.13 -7.38
C SER A 63 18.39 14.95 -8.09
N GLU A 64 18.74 14.75 -9.36
CA GLU A 64 18.22 13.62 -10.15
C GLU A 64 18.56 12.28 -9.52
N ASP A 65 19.77 12.15 -8.99
CA ASP A 65 20.20 10.91 -8.32
C ASP A 65 19.39 10.67 -7.05
N ALA A 66 19.13 11.71 -6.26
CA ALA A 66 18.33 11.60 -5.06
C ALA A 66 16.86 11.28 -5.40
N GLN A 67 16.33 11.83 -6.48
CA GLN A 67 14.99 11.51 -6.96
C GLN A 67 14.89 10.03 -7.36
N ALA A 68 15.88 9.53 -8.09
CA ALA A 68 15.92 8.13 -8.50
C ALA A 68 15.95 7.20 -7.28
N LEU A 69 16.77 7.51 -6.29
CA LEU A 69 16.82 6.73 -5.05
C LEU A 69 15.50 6.75 -4.31
N ALA A 70 14.84 7.91 -4.23
CA ALA A 70 13.55 8.03 -3.57
C ALA A 70 12.46 7.20 -4.27
N ARG A 71 12.47 7.17 -5.60
CA ARG A 71 11.53 6.33 -6.37
C ARG A 71 11.78 4.85 -6.15
N LEU A 72 13.03 4.43 -6.09
CA LEU A 72 13.38 3.03 -5.77
C LEU A 72 12.93 2.67 -4.35
N GLU A 73 13.08 3.59 -3.41
CA GLU A 73 12.60 3.37 -2.05
C GLU A 73 11.08 3.22 -2.00
N ALA A 74 10.34 4.06 -2.73
CA ALA A 74 8.89 3.94 -2.83
C ALA A 74 8.48 2.59 -3.39
N GLU A 75 9.14 2.14 -4.44
CA GLU A 75 8.90 0.83 -5.05
C GLU A 75 9.16 -0.31 -4.07
N SER A 76 10.26 -0.21 -3.33
CA SER A 76 10.60 -1.20 -2.30
C SER A 76 9.53 -1.29 -1.22
N ILE A 77 9.00 -0.14 -0.78
CA ILE A 77 7.92 -0.11 0.21
C ILE A 77 6.66 -0.77 -0.35
N GLN A 78 6.32 -0.51 -1.60
CA GLN A 78 5.16 -1.13 -2.25
C GLN A 78 5.30 -2.65 -2.28
N PHE A 79 6.47 -3.16 -2.59
CA PHE A 79 6.73 -4.60 -2.59
C PHE A 79 6.59 -5.19 -1.18
N GLU A 80 7.08 -4.49 -0.16
CA GLU A 80 6.91 -4.94 1.22
C GLU A 80 5.44 -5.02 1.62
N ILE A 81 4.64 -4.02 1.24
CA ILE A 81 3.21 -4.02 1.52
C ILE A 81 2.53 -5.21 0.85
N ILE A 82 2.84 -5.44 -0.42
CA ILE A 82 2.26 -6.53 -1.19
C ILE A 82 2.62 -7.89 -0.57
N GLU A 83 3.88 -8.09 -0.23
CA GLU A 83 4.31 -9.34 0.39
C GLU A 83 3.72 -9.54 1.78
N ASP A 84 3.50 -8.46 2.53
CA ASP A 84 2.85 -8.54 3.83
C ASP A 84 1.37 -8.93 3.70
N CYS A 85 0.70 -8.41 2.68
CA CYS A 85 -0.73 -8.67 2.46
C CYS A 85 -0.99 -9.97 1.71
N CYS A 86 -0.11 -10.32 0.79
CA CYS A 86 -0.24 -11.51 -0.07
C CYS A 86 1.12 -12.23 -0.13
N PRO A 87 1.49 -12.96 0.93
CA PRO A 87 2.79 -13.63 0.98
C PRO A 87 3.03 -14.54 -0.23
N GLY A 88 4.20 -14.40 -0.85
CA GLY A 88 4.60 -15.19 -2.01
C GLY A 88 4.11 -14.67 -3.35
N LEU A 89 3.33 -13.58 -3.37
CA LEU A 89 2.79 -13.06 -4.62
C LEU A 89 3.89 -12.69 -5.62
N THR A 90 4.94 -12.03 -5.17
CA THR A 90 6.02 -11.59 -6.05
C THR A 90 6.83 -12.74 -6.65
N ASP A 91 6.68 -13.96 -6.11
CA ASP A 91 7.32 -15.15 -6.65
C ASP A 91 6.51 -15.83 -7.74
N VAL A 92 5.22 -15.52 -7.85
CA VAL A 92 4.31 -16.18 -8.79
C VAL A 92 3.85 -15.29 -9.93
N VAL A 93 4.06 -13.99 -9.84
CA VAL A 93 3.69 -13.05 -10.91
C VAL A 93 4.96 -12.55 -11.64
N SER A 94 4.78 -12.19 -12.89
CA SER A 94 5.83 -11.53 -13.65
C SER A 94 5.89 -10.05 -13.31
N SER A 95 6.95 -9.36 -13.73
CA SER A 95 7.10 -7.92 -13.48
C SER A 95 5.97 -7.10 -14.08
N ASP A 96 5.53 -7.44 -15.28
CA ASP A 96 4.43 -6.73 -15.94
C ASP A 96 3.10 -6.99 -15.25
N GLN A 97 2.87 -8.19 -14.74
CA GLN A 97 1.68 -8.51 -13.95
C GLN A 97 1.68 -7.73 -12.63
N LEU A 98 2.82 -7.67 -11.96
CA LEU A 98 2.94 -6.92 -10.71
C LEU A 98 2.70 -5.43 -10.94
N GLU A 99 3.24 -4.88 -12.02
CA GLU A 99 3.02 -3.48 -12.38
C GLU A 99 1.54 -3.20 -12.63
N ALA A 100 0.84 -4.10 -13.32
CA ALA A 100 -0.59 -3.99 -13.57
C ALA A 100 -1.38 -4.01 -12.26
N ILE A 101 -1.00 -4.87 -11.32
CA ILE A 101 -1.64 -4.95 -10.00
C ILE A 101 -1.44 -3.64 -9.24
N ILE A 102 -0.21 -3.11 -9.21
CA ILE A 102 0.11 -1.86 -8.51
C ILE A 102 -0.67 -0.70 -9.11
N THR A 103 -0.75 -0.61 -10.44
CA THR A 103 -1.51 0.44 -11.12
C THR A 103 -2.99 0.37 -10.77
N ALA A 104 -3.59 -0.80 -10.86
CA ALA A 104 -4.99 -0.99 -10.53
C ALA A 104 -5.29 -0.71 -9.06
N TRP A 105 -4.38 -1.08 -8.18
CA TRP A 105 -4.48 -0.82 -6.74
C TRP A 105 -4.47 0.69 -6.47
N GLY A 106 -3.57 1.41 -7.13
CA GLY A 106 -3.53 2.88 -7.03
C GLY A 106 -4.82 3.53 -7.51
N GLU A 107 -5.34 3.08 -8.64
CA GLU A 107 -6.60 3.59 -9.18
C GLU A 107 -7.78 3.29 -8.26
N ALA A 108 -7.87 2.07 -7.76
CA ALA A 108 -8.92 1.68 -6.82
C ALA A 108 -8.86 2.48 -5.53
N SER A 109 -7.67 2.89 -5.12
CA SER A 109 -7.47 3.70 -3.92
C SER A 109 -7.73 5.19 -4.15
N GLY A 110 -8.00 5.60 -5.38
CA GLY A 110 -8.26 6.99 -5.74
C GLY A 110 -7.01 7.84 -5.89
N THR A 111 -5.82 7.22 -5.94
CA THR A 111 -4.56 7.93 -6.11
C THR A 111 -3.53 6.97 -6.70
N SER A 112 -2.53 7.48 -7.39
CA SER A 112 -1.42 6.62 -7.81
C SER A 112 -0.58 6.24 -6.59
N VAL A 113 0.06 5.08 -6.63
CA VAL A 113 0.85 4.60 -5.49
C VAL A 113 2.03 5.53 -5.21
N GLY A 114 2.66 6.07 -6.23
CA GLY A 114 3.77 7.02 -6.08
C GLY A 114 3.34 8.41 -5.60
N GLU A 115 2.05 8.70 -5.62
CA GLU A 115 1.48 10.00 -5.25
C GLU A 115 0.50 9.90 -4.09
N SER A 116 0.62 8.86 -3.28
CA SER A 116 -0.36 8.54 -2.23
C SER A 116 -0.58 9.67 -1.22
N SER A 117 0.33 10.61 -1.10
CA SER A 117 0.19 11.78 -0.23
C SER A 117 -0.09 13.07 -0.98
N ALA A 118 -0.26 13.02 -2.30
CA ALA A 118 -0.40 14.19 -3.17
C ALA A 118 -1.84 14.55 -3.47
N SER A 119 -2.75 14.16 -2.68
CA SER A 119 -4.17 14.43 -2.89
C SER A 119 -4.55 15.88 -2.65
#